data_6e36ed32a627af8a7eb90741544cc55b
#
_entry.id   6e36ed32a627af8a7eb90741544cc55b
#
_cell.length_a   1.000
_cell.length_b   1.000
_cell.length_c   1.000
_cell.angle_alpha   90.00
_cell.angle_beta   90.00
_cell.angle_gamma   90.00
#
_symmetry.space_group_name_H-M   'P 1'
#
loop_
_entity.id
_entity.type
_entity.pdbx_description
1 polymer ?
#
loop_
_entity_poly.entity_id
_entity_poly.type
_entity_poly.pdbx_seq_one_letter_code
_entity_poly.pdbx_strand_id
1 'polypeptide(L)'
;MPTGHLQVPTTSHNGRHMPESIFHARPAGLLLTGGGARAAYQVGVLEAIADIRLACGAGAEPNPFPIITGTSAGAINASALACGSDNFDATVRLIADTWRGFHAEQVYRTGHLSMLRSGATWLTLLSMGWILAKWRRVKPRSLLDNAPLAELLTRLVPLERLPNLIRQG
;
A
#
# COMPACT_ATOMS: atom_id res chain seq x y z
N MET A 1 -0.87 -45.16 63.03
CA MET A 1 0.07 -44.38 62.16
C MET A 1 -0.72 -43.45 61.30
N PRO A 2 -0.72 -42.11 61.52
CA PRO A 2 -1.45 -41.18 60.69
C PRO A 2 -0.53 -40.69 59.55
N THR A 3 -1.02 -40.82 58.32
CA THR A 3 -0.40 -40.33 57.11
C THR A 3 -0.61 -38.83 57.00
N GLY A 4 0.50 -38.08 57.14
CA GLY A 4 0.50 -36.64 56.98
C GLY A 4 0.31 -36.24 55.53
N HIS A 5 -0.81 -35.53 55.23
CA HIS A 5 -0.98 -34.81 53.98
C HIS A 5 -0.17 -33.52 54.01
N LEU A 6 0.85 -33.45 53.14
CA LEU A 6 1.55 -32.23 52.82
C LEU A 6 0.62 -31.29 52.04
N GLN A 7 0.10 -30.23 52.68
CA GLN A 7 -0.54 -29.11 52.02
C GLN A 7 0.54 -28.22 51.39
N VAL A 8 0.55 -28.14 50.07
CA VAL A 8 1.31 -27.16 49.32
C VAL A 8 0.60 -25.80 49.45
N PRO A 9 1.28 -24.72 49.89
CA PRO A 9 0.65 -23.41 49.95
C PRO A 9 0.47 -22.88 48.51
N THR A 10 -0.79 -22.70 48.08
CA THR A 10 -1.14 -21.95 46.89
C THR A 10 -0.85 -20.49 47.15
N THR A 11 0.27 -20.00 46.65
CA THR A 11 0.55 -18.57 46.58
C THR A 11 -0.47 -17.94 45.63
N SER A 12 -1.41 -17.21 46.22
CA SER A 12 -2.27 -16.28 45.51
C SER A 12 -1.41 -15.26 44.77
N HIS A 13 -1.25 -15.49 43.47
CA HIS A 13 -0.68 -14.49 42.58
C HIS A 13 -1.69 -13.34 42.49
N ASN A 14 -1.36 -12.27 43.21
CA ASN A 14 -2.07 -11.00 43.20
C ASN A 14 -2.01 -10.47 41.77
N GLY A 15 -3.00 -10.86 40.96
CA GLY A 15 -3.21 -10.36 39.60
C GLY A 15 -3.39 -8.84 39.66
N ARG A 16 -2.32 -8.11 39.39
CA ARG A 16 -2.46 -6.69 39.08
C ARG A 16 -3.37 -6.60 37.88
N HIS A 17 -4.62 -6.28 38.12
CA HIS A 17 -5.52 -5.84 37.08
C HIS A 17 -4.90 -4.61 36.43
N MET A 18 -4.27 -4.78 35.28
CA MET A 18 -3.85 -3.66 34.46
C MET A 18 -5.13 -2.94 34.06
N PRO A 19 -5.23 -1.63 34.30
CA PRO A 19 -6.44 -0.91 33.93
C PRO A 19 -6.63 -1.00 32.43
N GLU A 20 -7.78 -1.50 31.97
CA GLU A 20 -8.21 -1.61 30.57
C GLU A 20 -8.15 -0.27 29.80
N SER A 21 -8.02 0.85 30.52
CA SER A 21 -8.01 2.19 29.98
C SER A 21 -6.72 2.63 29.28
N ILE A 22 -5.64 1.82 29.29
CA ILE A 22 -4.34 2.22 28.70
C ILE A 22 -4.30 1.91 27.20
N PHE A 23 -5.21 1.09 26.67
CA PHE A 23 -5.24 0.70 25.25
C PHE A 23 -6.46 1.25 24.48
N HIS A 24 -6.84 2.46 24.70
CA HIS A 24 -7.55 3.18 23.65
C HIS A 24 -6.52 3.40 22.53
N ALA A 25 -6.44 2.42 21.63
CA ALA A 25 -5.58 2.51 20.45
C ALA A 25 -5.94 3.81 19.71
N ARG A 26 -5.04 4.78 19.74
CA ARG A 26 -5.22 5.99 18.94
C ARG A 26 -5.27 5.59 17.49
N PRO A 27 -6.19 6.14 16.70
CA PRO A 27 -6.25 5.80 15.29
C PRO A 27 -4.90 6.10 14.63
N ALA A 28 -4.34 5.10 13.96
CA ALA A 28 -3.07 5.23 13.24
C ALA A 28 -3.33 5.60 11.78
N GLY A 29 -2.63 6.61 11.26
CA GLY A 29 -2.61 6.93 9.84
C GLY A 29 -1.46 6.22 9.14
N LEU A 30 -1.71 5.71 7.93
CA LEU A 30 -0.70 5.11 7.06
C LEU A 30 -0.32 6.09 5.95
N LEU A 31 0.96 6.44 5.87
CA LEU A 31 1.52 7.25 4.79
C LEU A 31 2.47 6.40 3.94
N LEU A 32 2.16 6.22 2.66
CA LEU A 32 2.97 5.49 1.69
C LEU A 32 3.64 6.46 0.73
N THR A 33 4.96 6.63 0.84
CA THR A 33 5.72 7.61 0.06
C THR A 33 5.96 7.14 -1.37
N GLY A 34 6.23 8.08 -2.28
CA GLY A 34 6.72 7.78 -3.62
C GLY A 34 8.11 7.17 -3.60
N GLY A 35 8.49 6.49 -4.67
CA GLY A 35 9.82 5.89 -4.77
C GLY A 35 10.00 4.92 -5.95
N GLY A 36 9.04 4.85 -6.88
CA GLY A 36 9.07 3.90 -7.98
C GLY A 36 9.16 2.46 -7.47
N ALA A 37 10.14 1.69 -7.93
CA ALA A 37 10.35 0.30 -7.53
C ALA A 37 10.57 0.11 -6.01
N ARG A 38 11.02 1.14 -5.29
CA ARG A 38 11.16 1.10 -3.82
C ARG A 38 9.83 0.98 -3.10
N ALA A 39 8.69 1.21 -3.75
CA ALA A 39 7.38 0.96 -3.16
C ALA A 39 7.13 -0.54 -2.86
N ALA A 40 7.87 -1.46 -3.48
CA ALA A 40 7.87 -2.87 -3.11
C ALA A 40 8.32 -3.11 -1.66
N TYR A 41 9.25 -2.30 -1.14
CA TYR A 41 9.65 -2.37 0.27
C TYR A 41 8.48 -2.06 1.22
N GLN A 42 7.65 -1.08 0.86
CA GLN A 42 6.45 -0.74 1.65
C GLN A 42 5.49 -1.93 1.73
N VAL A 43 5.37 -2.68 0.64
CA VAL A 43 4.52 -3.88 0.60
C VAL A 43 5.06 -4.96 1.55
N GLY A 44 6.38 -5.17 1.60
CA GLY A 44 7.00 -6.08 2.58
C GLY A 44 6.74 -5.66 4.02
N VAL A 45 6.71 -4.35 4.31
CA VAL A 45 6.32 -3.84 5.64
C VAL A 45 4.85 -4.14 5.94
N LEU A 46 3.96 -3.97 4.96
CA LEU A 46 2.54 -4.31 5.13
C LEU A 46 2.33 -5.82 5.35
N GLU A 47 3.09 -6.68 4.66
CA GLU A 47 3.08 -8.12 4.91
C GLU A 47 3.50 -8.45 6.34
N ALA A 48 4.59 -7.84 6.83
CA ALA A 48 5.02 -8.03 8.21
C ALA A 48 3.97 -7.57 9.24
N ILE A 49 3.27 -6.48 8.97
CA ILE A 49 2.14 -6.02 9.80
C ILE A 49 1.01 -7.04 9.79
N ALA A 50 0.64 -7.58 8.63
CA ALA A 50 -0.38 -8.61 8.51
C ALA A 50 0.00 -9.88 9.28
N ASP A 51 1.26 -10.33 9.18
CA ASP A 51 1.76 -11.50 9.90
C ASP A 51 1.74 -11.29 11.42
N ILE A 52 2.15 -10.11 11.91
CA ILE A 52 2.09 -9.75 13.34
C ILE A 52 0.63 -9.75 13.81
N ARG A 53 -0.30 -9.17 13.05
CA ARG A 53 -1.74 -9.17 13.38
C ARG A 53 -2.28 -10.57 13.51
N LEU A 54 -1.96 -11.46 12.57
CA LEU A 54 -2.36 -12.87 12.61
C LEU A 54 -1.78 -13.57 13.85
N ALA A 55 -0.49 -13.36 14.15
CA ALA A 55 0.16 -13.94 15.32
C ALA A 55 -0.46 -13.46 16.65
N CYS A 56 -0.98 -12.23 16.68
CA CYS A 56 -1.68 -11.65 17.83
C CYS A 56 -3.18 -11.99 17.88
N GLY A 57 -3.70 -12.80 16.94
CA GLY A 57 -5.11 -13.16 16.87
C GLY A 57 -6.03 -12.06 16.32
N ALA A 58 -5.45 -10.99 15.74
CA ALA A 58 -6.18 -9.84 15.21
C ALA A 58 -6.50 -9.95 13.69
N GLY A 59 -6.35 -11.11 13.09
CA GLY A 59 -6.56 -11.29 11.64
C GLY A 59 -8.02 -11.12 11.20
N ALA A 60 -9.00 -11.21 12.11
CA ALA A 60 -10.40 -10.93 11.84
C ALA A 60 -10.80 -9.46 12.13
N GLU A 61 -9.90 -8.69 12.72
CA GLU A 61 -10.13 -7.30 13.05
C GLU A 61 -10.13 -6.42 11.80
N PRO A 62 -10.85 -5.29 11.83
CA PRO A 62 -10.85 -4.32 10.73
C PRO A 62 -9.45 -3.81 10.36
N ASN A 63 -9.37 -3.09 9.24
CA ASN A 63 -8.15 -2.41 8.83
C ASN A 63 -7.61 -1.52 9.97
N PRO A 64 -6.33 -1.70 10.38
CA PRO A 64 -5.74 -0.94 11.48
C PRO A 64 -5.49 0.53 11.15
N PHE A 65 -5.67 0.93 9.89
CA PHE A 65 -5.38 2.27 9.38
C PHE A 65 -6.66 2.93 8.83
N PRO A 66 -7.41 3.66 9.67
CA PRO A 66 -8.59 4.39 9.20
C PRO A 66 -8.25 5.55 8.25
N ILE A 67 -6.99 6.00 8.24
CA ILE A 67 -6.51 7.04 7.35
C ILE A 67 -5.36 6.47 6.53
N ILE A 68 -5.54 6.40 5.21
CA ILE A 68 -4.54 5.91 4.27
C ILE A 68 -4.24 7.02 3.25
N THR A 69 -2.97 7.35 3.09
CA THR A 69 -2.50 8.36 2.13
C THR A 69 -1.28 7.87 1.40
N GLY A 70 -1.08 8.34 0.17
CA GLY A 70 0.06 7.92 -0.62
C GLY A 70 0.42 8.89 -1.73
N THR A 71 1.66 8.80 -2.22
CA THR A 71 2.19 9.62 -3.30
C THR A 71 2.86 8.74 -4.36
N SER A 72 2.63 9.00 -5.67
CA SER A 72 3.26 8.24 -6.77
C SER A 72 3.01 6.73 -6.63
N ALA A 73 4.04 5.89 -6.70
CA ALA A 73 3.91 4.44 -6.50
C ALA A 73 3.30 4.07 -5.14
N GLY A 74 3.55 4.86 -4.09
CA GLY A 74 2.87 4.71 -2.81
C GLY A 74 1.37 5.01 -2.88
N ALA A 75 0.92 5.90 -3.77
CA ALA A 75 -0.51 6.14 -3.98
C ALA A 75 -1.20 4.93 -4.61
N ILE A 76 -0.51 4.15 -5.44
CA ILE A 76 -1.03 2.91 -6.00
C ILE A 76 -1.27 1.89 -4.88
N ASN A 77 -0.27 1.66 -4.02
CA ASN A 77 -0.42 0.77 -2.87
C ASN A 77 -1.52 1.25 -1.90
N ALA A 78 -1.57 2.56 -1.63
CA ALA A 78 -2.59 3.17 -0.78
C ALA A 78 -4.00 2.97 -1.34
N SER A 79 -4.20 3.19 -2.63
CA SER A 79 -5.49 3.01 -3.29
C SER A 79 -5.93 1.55 -3.29
N ALA A 80 -5.01 0.62 -3.60
CA ALA A 80 -5.29 -0.80 -3.55
C ALA A 80 -5.70 -1.24 -2.12
N LEU A 81 -4.96 -0.78 -1.11
CA LEU A 81 -5.25 -1.09 0.29
C LEU A 81 -6.61 -0.50 0.74
N ALA A 82 -6.92 0.72 0.33
CA ALA A 82 -8.20 1.36 0.64
C ALA A 82 -9.38 0.65 -0.03
N CYS A 83 -9.23 0.20 -1.29
CA CYS A 83 -10.26 -0.55 -2.00
C CYS A 83 -10.55 -1.94 -1.41
N GLY A 84 -9.65 -2.48 -0.60
CA GLY A 84 -9.80 -3.76 0.09
C GLY A 84 -9.75 -3.63 1.60
N SER A 85 -10.10 -2.46 2.16
CA SER A 85 -10.02 -2.18 3.60
C SER A 85 -10.93 -3.07 4.46
N ASP A 86 -11.94 -3.67 3.88
CA ASP A 86 -12.81 -4.67 4.50
C ASP A 86 -12.08 -6.00 4.82
N ASN A 87 -10.94 -6.27 4.18
CA ASN A 87 -10.09 -7.42 4.48
C ASN A 87 -8.61 -7.05 4.27
N PHE A 88 -8.03 -6.44 5.29
CA PHE A 88 -6.66 -5.94 5.26
C PHE A 88 -5.65 -7.01 4.85
N ASP A 89 -5.69 -8.19 5.51
CA ASP A 89 -4.68 -9.22 5.33
C ASP A 89 -4.73 -9.85 3.93
N ALA A 90 -5.93 -10.09 3.39
CA ALA A 90 -6.10 -10.59 2.03
C ALA A 90 -5.65 -9.54 0.99
N THR A 91 -5.94 -8.27 1.24
CA THR A 91 -5.56 -7.18 0.34
C THR A 91 -4.05 -6.98 0.31
N VAL A 92 -3.38 -7.05 1.46
CA VAL A 92 -1.92 -6.99 1.53
C VAL A 92 -1.29 -8.12 0.73
N ARG A 93 -1.79 -9.35 0.85
CA ARG A 93 -1.30 -10.49 0.05
C ARG A 93 -1.48 -10.27 -1.44
N LEU A 94 -2.65 -9.78 -1.87
CA LEU A 94 -2.92 -9.48 -3.28
C LEU A 94 -1.93 -8.44 -3.83
N ILE A 95 -1.66 -7.36 -3.07
CA ILE A 95 -0.68 -6.35 -3.44
C ILE A 95 0.71 -6.98 -3.54
N ALA A 96 1.10 -7.79 -2.56
CA ALA A 96 2.39 -8.46 -2.52
C ALA A 96 2.60 -9.41 -3.71
N ASP A 97 1.61 -10.23 -4.03
CA ASP A 97 1.67 -11.13 -5.18
C ASP A 97 1.77 -10.37 -6.50
N THR A 98 1.09 -9.23 -6.58
CA THR A 98 1.22 -8.33 -7.73
C THR A 98 2.64 -7.80 -7.87
N TRP A 99 3.26 -7.32 -6.78
CA TRP A 99 4.64 -6.83 -6.81
C TRP A 99 5.65 -7.95 -7.11
N ARG A 100 5.43 -9.18 -6.65
CA ARG A 100 6.27 -10.35 -6.98
C ARG A 100 6.19 -10.72 -8.46
N GLY A 101 5.01 -10.62 -9.05
CA GLY A 101 4.77 -10.87 -10.46
C GLY A 101 5.12 -9.70 -11.39
N PHE A 102 5.61 -8.59 -10.83
CA PHE A 102 5.79 -7.35 -11.56
C PHE A 102 7.08 -7.34 -12.36
N HIS A 103 6.95 -7.22 -13.69
CA HIS A 103 8.08 -7.06 -14.59
C HIS A 103 8.07 -5.66 -15.21
N ALA A 104 9.25 -5.04 -15.34
CA ALA A 104 9.39 -3.67 -15.85
C ALA A 104 8.74 -3.47 -17.24
N GLU A 105 8.69 -4.52 -18.04
CA GLU A 105 8.05 -4.52 -19.37
C GLU A 105 6.53 -4.35 -19.31
N GLN A 106 5.91 -4.70 -18.18
CA GLN A 106 4.46 -4.52 -17.94
C GLN A 106 4.09 -3.05 -17.66
N VAL A 107 5.08 -2.22 -17.32
CA VAL A 107 4.87 -0.80 -17.02
C VAL A 107 5.12 0.07 -18.22
N TYR A 108 6.13 -0.29 -19.00
CA TYR A 108 6.58 0.52 -20.11
C TYR A 108 6.78 -0.34 -21.36
N ARG A 109 6.09 -0.02 -22.42
CA ARG A 109 6.50 -0.52 -23.75
C ARG A 109 7.75 0.24 -24.17
N THR A 110 8.90 -0.34 -23.92
CA THR A 110 10.20 0.18 -24.34
C THR A 110 10.47 -0.16 -25.81
N GLY A 111 9.73 0.46 -26.70
CA GLY A 111 10.16 0.49 -28.09
C GLY A 111 11.34 1.46 -28.21
N HIS A 112 12.55 0.97 -28.54
CA HIS A 112 13.74 1.80 -28.74
C HIS A 112 13.49 3.00 -29.64
N LEU A 113 12.63 2.85 -30.68
CA LEU A 113 12.21 3.94 -31.55
C LEU A 113 11.32 4.97 -30.87
N SER A 114 10.42 4.55 -29.97
CA SER A 114 9.53 5.47 -29.26
C SER A 114 10.31 6.30 -28.23
N MET A 115 11.31 5.70 -27.57
CA MET A 115 12.22 6.39 -26.65
C MET A 115 13.06 7.45 -27.35
N LEU A 116 13.66 7.12 -28.51
CA LEU A 116 14.43 8.06 -29.33
C LEU A 116 13.56 9.23 -29.80
N ARG A 117 12.36 8.94 -30.30
CA ARG A 117 11.41 9.95 -30.77
C ARG A 117 10.90 10.85 -29.64
N SER A 118 10.60 10.29 -28.48
CA SER A 118 10.19 11.05 -27.30
C SER A 118 11.36 11.87 -26.72
N GLY A 119 12.55 11.30 -26.65
CA GLY A 119 13.76 12.01 -26.20
C GLY A 119 14.13 13.19 -27.11
N ALA A 120 14.05 13.02 -28.43
CA ALA A 120 14.27 14.09 -29.38
C ALA A 120 13.22 15.21 -29.25
N THR A 121 11.94 14.86 -29.05
CA THR A 121 10.86 15.82 -28.80
C THR A 121 11.09 16.62 -27.51
N TRP A 122 11.52 15.95 -26.43
CA TRP A 122 11.82 16.61 -25.16
C TRP A 122 13.05 17.50 -25.23
N LEU A 123 14.11 17.07 -25.90
CA LEU A 123 15.28 17.92 -26.15
C LEU A 123 14.91 19.15 -26.97
N THR A 124 14.06 19.02 -27.97
CA THR A 124 13.57 20.15 -28.76
C THR A 124 12.70 21.10 -27.92
N LEU A 125 11.84 20.55 -27.04
CA LEU A 125 11.03 21.37 -26.12
C LEU A 125 11.87 22.06 -25.05
N LEU A 126 12.91 21.41 -24.54
CA LEU A 126 13.81 22.02 -23.55
C LEU A 126 14.71 23.10 -24.18
N SER A 127 15.18 22.91 -25.42
CA SER A 127 16.06 23.87 -26.10
C SER A 127 15.32 25.03 -26.77
N MET A 128 14.11 24.81 -27.26
CA MET A 128 13.31 25.81 -28.01
C MET A 128 11.90 26.00 -27.49
N GLY A 129 11.58 25.43 -26.33
CA GLY A 129 10.21 25.33 -25.79
C GLY A 129 9.51 26.68 -25.59
N TRP A 130 10.27 27.72 -25.23
CA TRP A 130 9.72 29.05 -25.04
C TRP A 130 9.26 29.70 -26.39
N ILE A 131 9.93 29.38 -27.51
CA ILE A 131 9.56 29.84 -28.86
C ILE A 131 8.38 29.04 -29.39
N LEU A 132 8.39 27.71 -29.21
CA LEU A 132 7.31 26.81 -29.65
C LEU A 132 6.02 26.98 -28.84
N ALA A 133 6.11 27.25 -27.53
CA ALA A 133 4.95 27.50 -26.67
C ALA A 133 4.12 28.72 -27.13
N LYS A 134 4.77 29.67 -27.77
CA LYS A 134 4.12 30.89 -28.30
C LYS A 134 3.38 30.63 -29.62
N TRP A 135 3.78 29.62 -30.39
CA TRP A 135 3.28 29.40 -31.76
C TRP A 135 2.42 28.15 -31.95
N ARG A 136 2.51 27.16 -31.05
CA ARG A 136 1.68 25.95 -31.15
C ARG A 136 1.24 25.50 -29.74
N ARG A 137 -0.04 25.21 -29.60
CA ARG A 137 -0.59 24.49 -28.42
C ARG A 137 -0.17 23.01 -28.47
N VAL A 138 1.12 22.74 -28.44
CA VAL A 138 1.63 21.36 -28.38
C VAL A 138 1.50 20.92 -26.93
N LYS A 139 0.52 20.07 -26.65
CA LYS A 139 0.44 19.37 -25.36
C LYS A 139 1.52 18.27 -25.41
N PRO A 140 2.56 18.31 -24.58
CA PRO A 140 3.54 17.23 -24.52
C PRO A 140 2.84 15.96 -24.08
N ARG A 141 2.93 14.91 -24.89
CA ARG A 141 2.51 13.57 -24.50
C ARG A 141 3.55 13.02 -23.52
N SER A 142 3.11 12.11 -22.64
CA SER A 142 4.01 11.38 -21.73
C SER A 142 5.23 10.84 -22.49
N LEU A 143 6.40 10.89 -21.84
CA LEU A 143 7.67 10.33 -22.38
C LEU A 143 7.57 8.82 -22.59
N LEU A 144 6.72 8.17 -21.83
CA LEU A 144 6.53 6.72 -21.80
C LEU A 144 5.06 6.39 -22.06
N ASP A 145 4.82 5.31 -22.80
CA ASP A 145 3.48 4.75 -22.95
C ASP A 145 3.06 4.08 -21.63
N ASN A 146 2.12 4.71 -20.93
CA ASN A 146 1.60 4.24 -19.64
C ASN A 146 0.35 3.37 -19.79
N ALA A 147 -0.06 3.01 -21.00
CA ALA A 147 -1.25 2.19 -21.22
C ALA A 147 -1.19 0.85 -20.46
N PRO A 148 -0.06 0.12 -20.44
CA PRO A 148 0.04 -1.11 -19.65
C PRO A 148 -0.15 -0.88 -18.15
N LEU A 149 0.38 0.22 -17.62
CA LEU A 149 0.18 0.59 -16.20
C LEU A 149 -1.28 0.91 -15.91
N ALA A 150 -1.96 1.63 -16.81
CA ALA A 150 -3.38 1.94 -16.65
C ALA A 150 -4.23 0.66 -16.60
N GLU A 151 -3.95 -0.30 -17.48
CA GLU A 151 -4.64 -1.59 -17.51
C GLU A 151 -4.39 -2.39 -16.20
N LEU A 152 -3.15 -2.43 -15.72
CA LEU A 152 -2.80 -3.06 -14.46
C LEU A 152 -3.56 -2.42 -13.29
N LEU A 153 -3.57 -1.09 -13.22
CA LEU A 153 -4.27 -0.34 -12.17
C LEU A 153 -5.77 -0.59 -12.17
N THR A 154 -6.40 -0.65 -13.34
CA THR A 154 -7.84 -0.94 -13.47
C THR A 154 -8.18 -2.33 -12.91
N ARG A 155 -7.27 -3.30 -13.04
CA ARG A 155 -7.46 -4.65 -12.48
C ARG A 155 -7.20 -4.71 -10.98
N LEU A 156 -6.21 -3.96 -10.49
CA LEU A 156 -5.74 -4.04 -9.10
C LEU A 156 -6.52 -3.16 -8.14
N VAL A 157 -7.06 -2.05 -8.63
CA VAL A 157 -7.66 -1.01 -7.81
C VAL A 157 -9.11 -0.80 -8.25
N PRO A 158 -10.06 -1.60 -7.72
CA PRO A 158 -11.49 -1.44 -8.02
C PRO A 158 -12.03 -0.20 -7.31
N LEU A 159 -11.77 0.98 -7.89
CA LEU A 159 -12.11 2.29 -7.33
C LEU A 159 -13.63 2.45 -7.07
N GLU A 160 -14.46 1.71 -7.78
CA GLU A 160 -15.91 1.68 -7.60
C GLU A 160 -16.34 1.20 -6.20
N ARG A 161 -15.49 0.50 -5.47
CA ARG A 161 -15.75 0.07 -4.10
C ARG A 161 -15.60 1.19 -3.07
N LEU A 162 -14.72 2.17 -3.33
CA LEU A 162 -14.36 3.23 -2.38
C LEU A 162 -15.56 4.01 -1.82
N PRO A 163 -16.55 4.45 -2.63
CA PRO A 163 -17.68 5.21 -2.10
C PRO A 163 -18.49 4.45 -1.04
N ASN A 164 -18.56 3.12 -1.18
CA ASN A 164 -19.26 2.27 -0.22
C ASN A 164 -18.41 2.06 1.05
N LEU A 165 -17.13 1.78 0.90
CA LEU A 165 -16.21 1.58 2.02
C LEU A 165 -16.06 2.84 2.88
N ILE A 166 -15.97 4.01 2.27
CA ILE A 166 -15.92 5.30 2.99
C ILE A 166 -17.21 5.55 3.80
N ARG A 167 -18.36 5.10 3.31
CA ARG A 167 -19.63 5.25 4.05
C ARG A 167 -19.77 4.28 5.23
N GLN A 168 -19.05 3.20 5.19
CA GLN A 168 -19.05 2.18 6.26
C GLN A 168 -18.07 2.53 7.39
N GLY A 169 -17.15 3.46 7.20
CA GLY A 169 -16.12 3.90 8.15
C GLY A 169 -14.81 3.21 7.84
#